data_4d0dcff1c10b10cc8fbb08761629b7da
#
_entry.id   4d0dcff1c10b10cc8fbb08761629b7da
#
_cell.length_a   1.000
_cell.length_b   1.000
_cell.length_c   1.000
_cell.angle_alpha   90.00
_cell.angle_beta   90.00
_cell.angle_gamma   90.00
#
_symmetry.space_group_name_H-M   'P 1'
#
loop_
_entity.id
_entity.type
_entity.pdbx_description
1 polymer ?
#
loop_
_entity_poly.entity_id
_entity_poly.type
_entity_poly.pdbx_seq_one_letter_code
_entity_poly.pdbx_strand_id
1 'polypeptide(L)'
;MLLWLADFLSQYYHGFAVFKYLTLRAILGVLTALGMGLWLGPYMIRRLSYHQIGQAVRDDGPQSHLSKAGTPTMGGALILVCIAASTLLWANLSNRYIWVVLLVTVVFGVVGWVDDYRKVVEKNSRGLPARWKFFWQSVGGLGAAVFLYATAKAPVETSLIVPFFKNVVIDLGPFFVVLAYLTIVGCSNAVNLTDGLDGLAIMPTVLVASALAVFAYASGHANFAQYLLIPFVPGSGELVVFCAAIGGAGLAFLWFNTYPAQVFMGDVGALALGAALGVLAVIVRQEIVLVIMGGVFVMETVSVILQVASFKLTGRRIFRMAPLHHHFELKGWPEPRVIVRFWIITLILVLIGLASLKIR
;
A
#
# COMPACT_ATOMS: atom_id res chain seq x y z
N MET A 1 14.45 17.11 0.45
CA MET A 1 15.86 17.55 0.48
C MET A 1 16.24 18.30 -0.80
N LEU A 2 16.09 17.71 -1.97
CA LEU A 2 16.43 18.36 -3.25
C LEU A 2 15.57 19.59 -3.55
N LEU A 3 14.33 19.64 -3.05
CA LEU A 3 13.49 20.84 -3.16
C LEU A 3 14.12 22.04 -2.46
N TRP A 4 14.63 21.84 -1.23
CA TRP A 4 15.34 22.91 -0.50
C TRP A 4 16.60 23.37 -1.25
N LEU A 5 17.37 22.41 -1.80
CA LEU A 5 18.55 22.73 -2.61
C LEU A 5 18.16 23.50 -3.89
N ALA A 6 17.06 23.08 -4.54
CA ALA A 6 16.54 23.78 -5.73
C ALA A 6 16.06 25.20 -5.40
N ASP A 7 15.44 25.41 -4.24
CA ASP A 7 15.07 26.74 -3.76
C ASP A 7 16.30 27.64 -3.57
N PHE A 8 17.34 27.11 -2.95
CA PHE A 8 18.60 27.82 -2.78
C PHE A 8 19.28 28.15 -4.12
N LEU A 9 19.42 27.14 -5.00
CA LEU A 9 20.06 27.33 -6.30
C LEU A 9 19.26 28.23 -7.25
N SER A 10 17.93 28.27 -7.09
CA SER A 10 17.07 29.14 -7.92
C SER A 10 17.30 30.64 -7.70
N GLN A 11 17.97 31.02 -6.59
CA GLN A 11 18.40 32.39 -6.32
C GLN A 11 19.56 32.80 -7.21
N TYR A 12 20.39 31.85 -7.67
CA TYR A 12 21.55 32.08 -8.54
C TYR A 12 21.20 31.84 -10.02
N TYR A 13 20.38 30.84 -10.31
CA TYR A 13 19.98 30.50 -11.67
C TYR A 13 18.52 30.08 -11.72
N HIS A 14 17.70 30.85 -12.40
CA HIS A 14 16.24 30.69 -12.46
C HIS A 14 15.78 29.32 -13.01
N GLY A 15 16.59 28.64 -13.83
CA GLY A 15 16.29 27.31 -14.36
C GLY A 15 16.04 26.26 -13.27
N PHE A 16 16.62 26.40 -12.07
CA PHE A 16 16.35 25.47 -10.95
C PHE A 16 14.93 25.59 -10.39
N ALA A 17 14.18 26.65 -10.71
CA ALA A 17 12.80 26.81 -10.31
C ALA A 17 11.88 25.70 -10.88
N VAL A 18 12.30 25.01 -11.94
CA VAL A 18 11.57 23.88 -12.53
C VAL A 18 11.33 22.75 -11.53
N PHE A 19 12.24 22.52 -10.58
CA PHE A 19 12.11 21.50 -9.54
C PHE A 19 11.06 21.84 -8.46
N LYS A 20 10.47 23.04 -8.48
CA LYS A 20 9.34 23.40 -7.62
C LYS A 20 8.02 22.82 -8.11
N TYR A 21 7.91 22.47 -9.40
CA TYR A 21 6.69 21.89 -9.93
C TYR A 21 6.45 20.48 -9.37
N LEU A 22 5.28 20.29 -8.76
CA LEU A 22 4.87 19.04 -8.13
C LEU A 22 4.89 17.86 -9.12
N THR A 23 4.39 18.08 -10.33
CA THR A 23 4.34 17.07 -11.40
C THR A 23 5.73 16.58 -11.81
N LEU A 24 6.71 17.48 -11.95
CA LEU A 24 8.09 17.10 -12.24
C LEU A 24 8.69 16.29 -11.08
N ARG A 25 8.48 16.73 -9.84
CA ARG A 25 8.97 16.00 -8.65
C ARG A 25 8.36 14.61 -8.53
N ALA A 26 7.09 14.46 -8.88
CA ALA A 26 6.44 13.16 -8.94
C ALA A 26 7.09 12.24 -9.98
N ILE A 27 7.32 12.74 -11.21
CA ILE A 27 8.01 11.97 -12.27
C ILE A 27 9.42 11.55 -11.82
N LEU A 28 10.19 12.50 -11.28
CA LEU A 28 11.53 12.21 -10.74
C LEU A 28 11.48 11.25 -9.56
N GLY A 29 10.42 11.32 -8.75
CA GLY A 29 10.14 10.37 -7.68
C GLY A 29 9.94 8.94 -8.18
N VAL A 30 9.11 8.75 -9.22
CA VAL A 30 8.95 7.44 -9.89
C VAL A 30 10.29 6.94 -10.40
N LEU A 31 10.99 7.75 -11.19
CA LEU A 31 12.26 7.37 -11.83
C LEU A 31 13.35 7.04 -10.81
N THR A 32 13.43 7.81 -9.72
CA THR A 32 14.40 7.56 -8.64
C THR A 32 14.09 6.23 -7.94
N ALA A 33 12.84 6.00 -7.54
CA ALA A 33 12.44 4.76 -6.87
C ALA A 33 12.61 3.53 -7.79
N LEU A 34 12.21 3.66 -9.06
CA LEU A 34 12.36 2.60 -10.07
C LEU A 34 13.84 2.30 -10.32
N GLY A 35 14.66 3.32 -10.60
CA GLY A 35 16.08 3.17 -10.89
C GLY A 35 16.84 2.57 -9.70
N MET A 36 16.57 3.04 -8.48
CA MET A 36 17.16 2.48 -7.27
C MET A 36 16.75 1.01 -7.07
N GLY A 37 15.48 0.68 -7.27
CA GLY A 37 14.97 -0.67 -7.09
C GLY A 37 15.58 -1.65 -8.10
N LEU A 38 15.70 -1.26 -9.37
CA LEU A 38 16.34 -2.07 -10.40
C LEU A 38 17.85 -2.24 -10.15
N TRP A 39 18.52 -1.20 -9.64
CA TRP A 39 19.96 -1.26 -9.35
C TRP A 39 20.27 -2.06 -8.08
N LEU A 40 19.53 -1.85 -7.00
CA LEU A 40 19.74 -2.54 -5.72
C LEU A 40 19.17 -3.96 -5.69
N GLY A 41 18.14 -4.24 -6.51
CA GLY A 41 17.41 -5.50 -6.53
C GLY A 41 18.32 -6.73 -6.67
N PRO A 42 19.17 -6.83 -7.72
CA PRO A 42 20.04 -7.97 -7.91
C PRO A 42 21.03 -8.20 -6.77
N TYR A 43 21.52 -7.11 -6.16
CA TYR A 43 22.41 -7.19 -4.99
C TYR A 43 21.67 -7.75 -3.77
N MET A 44 20.48 -7.23 -3.50
CA MET A 44 19.66 -7.67 -2.37
C MET A 44 19.22 -9.13 -2.52
N ILE A 45 18.74 -9.53 -3.71
CA ILE A 45 18.34 -10.92 -3.98
C ILE A 45 19.50 -11.87 -3.73
N ARG A 46 20.71 -11.57 -4.26
CA ARG A 46 21.90 -12.37 -4.00
C ARG A 46 22.23 -12.49 -2.52
N ARG A 47 22.11 -11.38 -1.76
CA ARG A 47 22.40 -11.36 -0.33
C ARG A 47 21.39 -12.19 0.47
N LEU A 48 20.09 -12.07 0.14
CA LEU A 48 19.02 -12.87 0.76
C LEU A 48 19.21 -14.37 0.46
N SER A 49 19.53 -14.73 -0.79
CA SER A 49 19.80 -16.11 -1.19
C SER A 49 21.02 -16.69 -0.48
N TYR A 50 22.10 -15.91 -0.35
CA TYR A 50 23.32 -16.34 0.35
C TYR A 50 23.06 -16.68 1.82
N HIS A 51 22.23 -15.92 2.49
CA HIS A 51 21.87 -16.18 3.88
C HIS A 51 20.76 -17.22 4.05
N GLN A 52 20.38 -17.91 2.97
CA GLN A 52 19.31 -18.91 2.95
C GLN A 52 17.98 -18.38 3.54
N ILE A 53 17.70 -17.10 3.31
CA ILE A 53 16.48 -16.43 3.74
C ILE A 53 15.35 -16.83 2.76
N GLY A 54 15.08 -18.14 2.65
CA GLY A 54 14.03 -18.70 1.83
C GLY A 54 12.76 -18.97 2.63
N GLN A 55 11.62 -18.83 1.97
CA GLN A 55 10.33 -19.13 2.61
C GLN A 55 10.21 -20.63 2.87
N ALA A 56 9.86 -21.01 4.10
CA ALA A 56 9.40 -22.36 4.39
C ALA A 56 7.99 -22.52 3.79
N VAL A 57 7.87 -23.38 2.79
CA VAL A 57 6.56 -23.70 2.19
C VAL A 57 5.74 -24.45 3.23
N ARG A 58 4.50 -24.02 3.45
CA ARG A 58 3.57 -24.69 4.38
C ARG A 58 3.08 -25.99 3.74
N ASP A 59 3.06 -27.07 4.51
CA ASP A 59 2.57 -28.38 4.06
C ASP A 59 1.06 -28.37 3.73
N ASP A 60 0.31 -27.40 4.26
CA ASP A 60 -1.13 -27.25 4.05
C ASP A 60 -1.50 -26.47 2.77
N GLY A 61 -0.53 -26.01 1.98
CA GLY A 61 -0.73 -25.21 0.75
C GLY A 61 -0.93 -26.05 -0.51
N PRO A 62 -1.26 -25.42 -1.67
CA PRO A 62 -1.28 -26.08 -2.96
C PRO A 62 0.08 -26.72 -3.28
N GLN A 63 0.08 -27.94 -3.82
CA GLN A 63 1.32 -28.68 -4.16
C GLN A 63 2.21 -27.94 -5.19
N SER A 64 1.60 -27.08 -6.02
CA SER A 64 2.31 -26.20 -6.95
C SER A 64 3.33 -25.28 -6.27
N HIS A 65 3.13 -24.95 -5.01
CA HIS A 65 4.02 -24.07 -4.24
C HIS A 65 5.30 -24.77 -3.75
N LEU A 66 5.34 -26.10 -3.76
CA LEU A 66 6.57 -26.85 -3.40
C LEU A 66 7.75 -26.53 -4.33
N SER A 67 7.48 -26.22 -5.58
CA SER A 67 8.53 -25.81 -6.55
C SER A 67 9.15 -24.45 -6.23
N LYS A 68 8.51 -23.64 -5.39
CA LYS A 68 8.97 -22.30 -4.95
C LYS A 68 9.84 -22.37 -3.69
N ALA A 69 10.07 -23.57 -3.14
CA ALA A 69 10.93 -23.73 -1.98
C ALA A 69 12.34 -23.20 -2.26
N GLY A 70 12.85 -22.35 -1.37
CA GLY A 70 14.16 -21.72 -1.53
C GLY A 70 14.15 -20.34 -2.21
N THR A 71 13.05 -19.88 -2.77
CA THR A 71 12.95 -18.50 -3.25
C THR A 71 13.09 -17.54 -2.05
N PRO A 72 14.02 -16.55 -2.13
CA PRO A 72 14.23 -15.62 -1.03
C PRO A 72 12.97 -14.78 -0.75
N THR A 73 12.73 -14.48 0.52
CA THR A 73 11.64 -13.60 0.99
C THR A 73 12.21 -12.33 1.61
N MET A 74 11.36 -11.45 2.14
CA MET A 74 11.70 -10.13 2.68
C MET A 74 12.10 -9.09 1.61
N GLY A 75 11.75 -9.32 0.34
CA GLY A 75 11.95 -8.35 -0.74
C GLY A 75 11.25 -7.00 -0.52
N GLY A 76 10.25 -6.97 0.35
CA GLY A 76 9.58 -5.74 0.77
C GLY A 76 10.52 -4.69 1.36
N ALA A 77 11.64 -5.08 1.95
CA ALA A 77 12.64 -4.14 2.45
C ALA A 77 13.23 -3.26 1.32
N LEU A 78 13.43 -3.81 0.11
CA LEU A 78 13.84 -3.05 -1.06
C LEU A 78 12.80 -1.97 -1.41
N ILE A 79 11.53 -2.36 -1.41
CA ILE A 79 10.41 -1.43 -1.71
C ILE A 79 10.45 -0.27 -0.73
N LEU A 80 10.55 -0.55 0.58
CA LEU A 80 10.54 0.47 1.63
C LEU A 80 11.74 1.43 1.53
N VAL A 81 12.93 0.91 1.26
CA VAL A 81 14.12 1.75 1.06
C VAL A 81 13.95 2.67 -0.15
N CYS A 82 13.43 2.15 -1.28
CA CYS A 82 13.20 2.95 -2.47
C CYS A 82 12.13 4.02 -2.26
N ILE A 83 11.02 3.69 -1.59
CA ILE A 83 9.96 4.64 -1.24
C ILE A 83 10.50 5.73 -0.31
N ALA A 84 11.18 5.35 0.77
CA ALA A 84 11.69 6.30 1.75
C ALA A 84 12.73 7.24 1.13
N ALA A 85 13.72 6.69 0.42
CA ALA A 85 14.76 7.49 -0.23
C ALA A 85 14.18 8.46 -1.26
N SER A 86 13.31 7.97 -2.17
CA SER A 86 12.70 8.81 -3.19
C SER A 86 11.83 9.91 -2.58
N THR A 87 11.01 9.58 -1.58
CA THR A 87 10.16 10.56 -0.90
C THR A 87 11.00 11.62 -0.17
N LEU A 88 12.02 11.23 0.58
CA LEU A 88 12.90 12.17 1.28
C LEU A 88 13.66 13.09 0.33
N LEU A 89 14.03 12.63 -0.87
CA LEU A 89 14.70 13.42 -1.88
C LEU A 89 13.76 14.46 -2.50
N TRP A 90 12.56 14.07 -2.91
CA TRP A 90 11.71 14.88 -3.79
C TRP A 90 10.52 15.54 -3.10
N ALA A 91 10.04 15.04 -1.95
CA ALA A 91 8.91 15.63 -1.24
C ALA A 91 9.32 16.88 -0.45
N ASN A 92 8.32 17.73 -0.21
CA ASN A 92 8.43 18.85 0.72
C ASN A 92 8.37 18.34 2.16
N LEU A 93 9.52 18.28 2.82
CA LEU A 93 9.64 17.76 4.18
C LEU A 93 9.03 18.66 5.26
N SER A 94 8.61 19.89 4.92
CA SER A 94 7.85 20.74 5.84
C SER A 94 6.37 20.33 5.94
N ASN A 95 5.92 19.43 5.06
CA ASN A 95 4.54 18.96 5.07
C ASN A 95 4.36 17.81 6.08
N ARG A 96 3.45 17.99 7.05
CA ARG A 96 3.15 16.99 8.09
C ARG A 96 2.69 15.64 7.52
N TYR A 97 1.94 15.64 6.42
CA TYR A 97 1.39 14.41 5.82
C TYR A 97 2.48 13.49 5.27
N ILE A 98 3.58 14.05 4.75
CA ILE A 98 4.74 13.27 4.28
C ILE A 98 5.35 12.46 5.43
N TRP A 99 5.49 13.06 6.61
CA TRP A 99 5.99 12.34 7.78
C TRP A 99 5.02 11.28 8.28
N VAL A 100 3.72 11.56 8.26
CA VAL A 100 2.71 10.58 8.68
C VAL A 100 2.75 9.35 7.78
N VAL A 101 2.73 9.51 6.45
CA VAL A 101 2.76 8.37 5.53
C VAL A 101 4.07 7.60 5.61
N LEU A 102 5.22 8.27 5.73
CA LEU A 102 6.52 7.62 5.90
C LEU A 102 6.59 6.84 7.21
N LEU A 103 6.21 7.45 8.33
CA LEU A 103 6.28 6.81 9.65
C LEU A 103 5.34 5.60 9.74
N VAL A 104 4.10 5.72 9.26
CA VAL A 104 3.17 4.59 9.20
C VAL A 104 3.76 3.45 8.37
N THR A 105 4.26 3.76 7.17
CA THR A 105 4.87 2.76 6.28
C THR A 105 6.05 2.05 6.95
N VAL A 106 6.93 2.79 7.60
CA VAL A 106 8.11 2.23 8.30
C VAL A 106 7.68 1.40 9.52
N VAL A 107 6.77 1.89 10.35
CA VAL A 107 6.30 1.17 11.54
C VAL A 107 5.69 -0.18 11.16
N PHE A 108 4.80 -0.19 10.17
CA PHE A 108 4.20 -1.44 9.70
C PHE A 108 5.21 -2.35 9.00
N GLY A 109 6.19 -1.76 8.31
CA GLY A 109 7.32 -2.49 7.73
C GLY A 109 8.18 -3.15 8.81
N VAL A 110 8.45 -2.48 9.92
CA VAL A 110 9.20 -3.05 11.06
C VAL A 110 8.42 -4.20 11.69
N VAL A 111 7.09 -4.08 11.86
CA VAL A 111 6.26 -5.18 12.36
C VAL A 111 6.35 -6.40 11.44
N GLY A 112 6.27 -6.18 10.11
CA GLY A 112 6.43 -7.24 9.13
C GLY A 112 7.85 -7.83 9.12
N TRP A 113 8.87 -6.99 9.26
CA TRP A 113 10.26 -7.43 9.34
C TRP A 113 10.51 -8.35 10.55
N VAL A 114 9.99 -8.02 11.72
CA VAL A 114 10.08 -8.87 12.92
C VAL A 114 9.38 -10.21 12.70
N ASP A 115 8.22 -10.21 12.02
CA ASP A 115 7.48 -11.43 11.71
C ASP A 115 8.27 -12.34 10.75
N ASP A 116 8.76 -11.77 9.65
CA ASP A 116 9.54 -12.50 8.65
C ASP A 116 10.90 -12.97 9.20
N TYR A 117 11.58 -12.14 10.00
CA TYR A 117 12.84 -12.51 10.65
C TYR A 117 12.68 -13.76 11.53
N ARG A 118 11.62 -13.81 12.31
CA ARG A 118 11.31 -14.97 13.16
C ARG A 118 11.01 -16.23 12.36
N LYS A 119 10.26 -16.08 11.26
CA LYS A 119 9.92 -17.21 10.39
C LYS A 119 11.16 -17.80 9.70
N VAL A 120 12.06 -16.94 9.25
CA VAL A 120 13.16 -17.34 8.36
C VAL A 120 14.45 -17.58 9.11
N VAL A 121 14.89 -16.62 9.95
CA VAL A 121 16.17 -16.67 10.64
C VAL A 121 16.09 -17.54 11.90
N GLU A 122 15.04 -17.36 12.71
CA GLU A 122 14.81 -18.18 13.90
C GLU A 122 14.16 -19.54 13.57
N LYS A 123 13.82 -19.79 12.27
CA LYS A 123 13.15 -21.00 11.78
C LYS A 123 11.87 -21.33 12.56
N ASN A 124 11.20 -20.29 13.07
CA ASN A 124 9.94 -20.41 13.77
C ASN A 124 8.78 -20.21 12.79
N SER A 125 8.20 -21.30 12.30
CA SER A 125 7.11 -21.27 11.30
C SER A 125 5.88 -20.46 11.74
N ARG A 126 5.70 -20.20 13.05
CA ARG A 126 4.60 -19.39 13.60
C ARG A 126 4.86 -17.89 13.53
N GLY A 127 6.12 -17.45 13.33
CA GLY A 127 6.50 -16.05 13.29
C GLY A 127 6.16 -15.27 14.57
N LEU A 128 5.73 -14.03 14.40
CA LEU A 128 5.26 -13.18 15.49
C LEU A 128 3.84 -13.62 15.91
N PRO A 129 3.57 -13.93 17.18
CA PRO A 129 2.21 -14.28 17.63
C PRO A 129 1.19 -13.22 17.22
N ALA A 130 0.04 -13.64 16.69
CA ALA A 130 -0.97 -12.76 16.10
C ALA A 130 -1.39 -11.60 17.03
N ARG A 131 -1.46 -11.85 18.34
CA ARG A 131 -1.77 -10.83 19.35
C ARG A 131 -0.75 -9.68 19.38
N TRP A 132 0.55 -9.98 19.25
CA TRP A 132 1.61 -8.98 19.24
C TRP A 132 1.69 -8.26 17.90
N LYS A 133 1.49 -8.97 16.79
CA LYS A 133 1.39 -8.39 15.46
C LYS A 133 0.26 -7.36 15.42
N PHE A 134 -0.94 -7.75 15.87
CA PHE A 134 -2.09 -6.86 15.92
C PHE A 134 -1.90 -5.70 16.91
N PHE A 135 -1.27 -5.94 18.07
CA PHE A 135 -0.98 -4.89 19.04
C PHE A 135 -0.10 -3.79 18.47
N TRP A 136 1.03 -4.12 17.84
CA TRP A 136 1.92 -3.12 17.27
C TRP A 136 1.33 -2.40 16.05
N GLN A 137 0.58 -3.11 15.21
CA GLN A 137 -0.21 -2.48 14.15
C GLN A 137 -1.24 -1.49 14.73
N SER A 138 -1.90 -1.86 15.83
CA SER A 138 -2.86 -0.97 16.51
C SER A 138 -2.18 0.25 17.10
N VAL A 139 -1.02 0.12 17.71
CA VAL A 139 -0.25 1.26 18.22
C VAL A 139 0.11 2.22 17.08
N GLY A 140 0.63 1.71 15.97
CA GLY A 140 0.97 2.53 14.80
C GLY A 140 -0.25 3.18 14.14
N GLY A 141 -1.33 2.40 13.93
CA GLY A 141 -2.55 2.88 13.30
C GLY A 141 -3.32 3.90 14.15
N LEU A 142 -3.48 3.63 15.46
CA LEU A 142 -4.10 4.58 16.39
C LEU A 142 -3.25 5.84 16.55
N GLY A 143 -1.93 5.70 16.68
CA GLY A 143 -1.02 6.84 16.77
C GLY A 143 -1.16 7.78 15.57
N ALA A 144 -1.21 7.25 14.36
CA ALA A 144 -1.44 8.03 13.15
C ALA A 144 -2.83 8.67 13.12
N ALA A 145 -3.88 7.92 13.47
CA ALA A 145 -5.27 8.40 13.49
C ALA A 145 -5.45 9.55 14.50
N VAL A 146 -4.92 9.40 15.71
CA VAL A 146 -4.97 10.43 16.76
C VAL A 146 -4.17 11.66 16.35
N PHE A 147 -2.97 11.47 15.76
CA PHE A 147 -2.17 12.58 15.28
C PHE A 147 -2.88 13.38 14.19
N LEU A 148 -3.50 12.71 13.21
CA LEU A 148 -4.27 13.35 12.15
C LEU A 148 -5.47 14.11 12.72
N TYR A 149 -6.19 13.53 13.68
CA TYR A 149 -7.31 14.18 14.36
C TYR A 149 -6.86 15.41 15.14
N ALA A 150 -5.83 15.29 15.96
CA ALA A 150 -5.34 16.37 16.81
C ALA A 150 -4.72 17.54 16.03
N THR A 151 -4.22 17.27 14.83
CA THR A 151 -3.60 18.29 13.97
C THR A 151 -4.52 18.78 12.85
N ALA A 152 -5.78 18.32 12.80
CA ALA A 152 -6.77 18.79 11.85
C ALA A 152 -7.03 20.30 12.01
N LYS A 153 -7.00 21.02 10.89
CA LYS A 153 -7.18 22.48 10.85
C LYS A 153 -8.53 22.90 10.26
N ALA A 154 -9.15 22.01 9.51
CA ALA A 154 -10.43 22.25 8.87
C ALA A 154 -11.38 21.07 9.15
N PRO A 155 -12.70 21.30 9.30
CA PRO A 155 -13.68 20.24 9.55
C PRO A 155 -13.65 19.11 8.51
N VAL A 156 -13.31 19.44 7.28
CA VAL A 156 -13.20 18.46 6.19
C VAL A 156 -12.14 17.40 6.45
N GLU A 157 -11.11 17.73 7.23
CA GLU A 157 -10.01 16.78 7.53
C GLU A 157 -10.45 15.64 8.47
N THR A 158 -11.64 15.73 9.07
CA THR A 158 -12.22 14.69 9.95
C THR A 158 -13.57 14.19 9.46
N SER A 159 -14.00 14.59 8.25
CA SER A 159 -15.29 14.21 7.69
C SER A 159 -15.16 12.98 6.79
N LEU A 160 -16.20 12.15 6.72
CA LEU A 160 -16.36 11.07 5.77
C LEU A 160 -17.10 11.56 4.52
N ILE A 161 -16.52 11.31 3.36
CA ILE A 161 -17.12 11.66 2.08
C ILE A 161 -17.74 10.41 1.46
N VAL A 162 -19.02 10.48 1.12
CA VAL A 162 -19.69 9.38 0.43
C VAL A 162 -19.55 9.57 -1.09
N PRO A 163 -18.85 8.67 -1.80
CA PRO A 163 -18.69 8.76 -3.24
C PRO A 163 -20.05 8.70 -3.94
N PHE A 164 -20.14 9.31 -5.13
CA PHE A 164 -21.34 9.40 -5.96
C PHE A 164 -22.51 10.24 -5.39
N PHE A 165 -22.43 10.73 -4.15
CA PHE A 165 -23.43 11.58 -3.53
C PHE A 165 -22.85 12.94 -3.17
N LYS A 166 -23.15 13.96 -3.99
CA LYS A 166 -22.52 15.28 -3.95
C LYS A 166 -22.59 16.01 -2.60
N ASN A 167 -23.68 15.87 -1.87
CA ASN A 167 -23.94 16.64 -0.67
C ASN A 167 -23.81 15.82 0.63
N VAL A 168 -23.33 14.58 0.52
CA VAL A 168 -23.22 13.70 1.69
C VAL A 168 -21.79 13.74 2.22
N VAL A 169 -21.57 14.71 3.11
CA VAL A 169 -20.34 14.84 3.89
C VAL A 169 -20.73 14.69 5.36
N ILE A 170 -20.22 13.66 6.01
CA ILE A 170 -20.57 13.30 7.38
C ILE A 170 -19.42 13.73 8.29
N ASP A 171 -19.69 14.69 9.18
CA ASP A 171 -18.70 15.02 10.22
C ASP A 171 -18.65 13.89 11.25
N LEU A 172 -17.50 13.26 11.36
CA LEU A 172 -17.28 12.13 12.26
C LEU A 172 -16.84 12.56 13.65
N GLY A 173 -16.34 13.78 13.81
CA GLY A 173 -15.75 14.19 15.08
C GLY A 173 -14.74 13.17 15.60
N PRO A 174 -14.82 12.72 16.88
CA PRO A 174 -13.90 11.72 17.45
C PRO A 174 -13.98 10.33 16.79
N PHE A 175 -15.12 9.98 16.17
CA PHE A 175 -15.26 8.70 15.43
C PHE A 175 -14.33 8.62 14.22
N PHE A 176 -13.80 9.74 13.74
CA PHE A 176 -12.74 9.76 12.75
C PHE A 176 -11.56 8.86 13.14
N VAL A 177 -11.13 8.88 14.40
CA VAL A 177 -10.00 8.07 14.89
C VAL A 177 -10.29 6.59 14.70
N VAL A 178 -11.53 6.16 14.97
CA VAL A 178 -11.94 4.75 14.80
C VAL A 178 -11.92 4.36 13.32
N LEU A 179 -12.51 5.19 12.46
CA LEU A 179 -12.54 4.91 11.02
C LEU A 179 -11.13 4.89 10.42
N ALA A 180 -10.30 5.89 10.75
CA ALA A 180 -8.91 5.96 10.29
C ALA A 180 -8.10 4.75 10.74
N TYR A 181 -8.22 4.35 12.01
CA TYR A 181 -7.59 3.16 12.54
C TYR A 181 -8.00 1.89 11.78
N LEU A 182 -9.31 1.67 11.60
CA LEU A 182 -9.83 0.51 10.89
C LEU A 182 -9.37 0.49 9.43
N THR A 183 -9.33 1.66 8.78
CA THR A 183 -8.85 1.79 7.39
C THR A 183 -7.38 1.43 7.29
N ILE A 184 -6.51 1.96 8.16
CA ILE A 184 -5.06 1.72 8.11
C ILE A 184 -4.74 0.26 8.42
N VAL A 185 -5.23 -0.26 9.55
CA VAL A 185 -4.93 -1.63 9.98
C VAL A 185 -5.64 -2.66 9.11
N GLY A 186 -6.89 -2.38 8.72
CA GLY A 186 -7.66 -3.25 7.83
C GLY A 186 -7.00 -3.39 6.47
N CYS A 187 -6.60 -2.28 5.85
CA CYS A 187 -5.94 -2.29 4.54
C CYS A 187 -4.55 -2.98 4.62
N SER A 188 -3.79 -2.75 5.70
CA SER A 188 -2.52 -3.45 5.95
C SER A 188 -2.68 -4.97 5.91
N ASN A 189 -3.64 -5.49 6.66
CA ASN A 189 -3.87 -6.93 6.72
C ASN A 189 -4.51 -7.46 5.41
N ALA A 190 -5.33 -6.67 4.73
CA ALA A 190 -5.95 -7.06 3.47
C ALA A 190 -4.91 -7.25 2.34
N VAL A 191 -3.95 -6.33 2.22
CA VAL A 191 -2.83 -6.49 1.27
C VAL A 191 -1.98 -7.70 1.65
N ASN A 192 -1.71 -7.91 2.93
CA ASN A 192 -0.94 -9.06 3.40
C ASN A 192 -1.63 -10.40 3.10
N LEU A 193 -2.95 -10.49 3.23
CA LEU A 193 -3.71 -11.69 2.84
C LEU A 193 -3.72 -11.92 1.33
N THR A 194 -3.58 -10.87 0.53
CA THR A 194 -3.56 -10.97 -0.95
C THR A 194 -2.19 -11.39 -1.48
N ASP A 195 -1.12 -11.21 -0.69
CA ASP A 195 0.26 -11.53 -1.09
C ASP A 195 0.55 -13.05 -1.03
N GLY A 196 -0.25 -13.83 -1.75
CA GLY A 196 -0.13 -15.30 -1.80
C GLY A 196 0.38 -15.86 -3.12
N LEU A 197 0.42 -15.06 -4.21
CA LEU A 197 0.92 -15.45 -5.53
C LEU A 197 1.90 -14.41 -6.07
N ASP A 198 2.78 -14.86 -6.98
CA ASP A 198 3.86 -14.06 -7.56
C ASP A 198 3.32 -12.80 -8.26
N GLY A 199 3.64 -11.62 -7.75
CA GLY A 199 3.19 -10.34 -8.31
C GLY A 199 1.71 -9.98 -8.08
N LEU A 200 0.94 -10.83 -7.38
CA LEU A 200 -0.50 -10.62 -7.20
C LEU A 200 -0.81 -9.35 -6.42
N ALA A 201 -0.13 -9.09 -5.29
CA ALA A 201 -0.43 -7.95 -4.42
C ALA A 201 0.22 -6.64 -4.89
N ILE A 202 1.41 -6.71 -5.50
CA ILE A 202 2.17 -5.50 -5.80
C ILE A 202 1.55 -4.67 -6.92
N MET A 203 1.07 -5.28 -8.01
CA MET A 203 0.47 -4.53 -9.11
C MET A 203 -0.85 -3.84 -8.73
N PRO A 204 -1.82 -4.49 -8.04
CA PRO A 204 -2.97 -3.82 -7.45
C PRO A 204 -2.58 -2.65 -6.53
N THR A 205 -1.54 -2.80 -5.71
CA THR A 205 -1.03 -1.73 -4.85
C THR A 205 -0.56 -0.53 -5.67
N VAL A 206 0.20 -0.75 -6.74
CA VAL A 206 0.65 0.31 -7.67
C VAL A 206 -0.53 1.02 -8.32
N LEU A 207 -1.53 0.27 -8.80
CA LEU A 207 -2.72 0.83 -9.43
C LEU A 207 -3.55 1.69 -8.46
N VAL A 208 -3.79 1.20 -7.24
CA VAL A 208 -4.54 1.93 -6.21
C VAL A 208 -3.75 3.16 -5.74
N ALA A 209 -2.44 3.05 -5.52
CA ALA A 209 -1.59 4.20 -5.17
C ALA A 209 -1.59 5.27 -6.26
N SER A 210 -1.57 4.87 -7.54
CA SER A 210 -1.65 5.80 -8.68
C SER A 210 -2.99 6.54 -8.71
N ALA A 211 -4.09 5.86 -8.43
CA ALA A 211 -5.41 6.50 -8.32
C ALA A 211 -5.48 7.46 -7.12
N LEU A 212 -4.96 7.05 -5.96
CA LEU A 212 -4.87 7.93 -4.78
C LEU A 212 -3.99 9.16 -5.04
N ALA A 213 -2.97 9.06 -5.91
CA ALA A 213 -2.21 10.22 -6.36
C ALA A 213 -3.08 11.23 -7.12
N VAL A 214 -4.00 10.76 -7.98
CA VAL A 214 -4.95 11.63 -8.68
C VAL A 214 -5.88 12.32 -7.67
N PHE A 215 -6.41 11.59 -6.69
CA PHE A 215 -7.23 12.18 -5.62
C PHE A 215 -6.43 13.18 -4.79
N ALA A 216 -5.19 12.86 -4.41
CA ALA A 216 -4.32 13.76 -3.66
C ALA A 216 -4.03 15.06 -4.43
N TYR A 217 -3.76 14.95 -5.72
CA TYR A 217 -3.53 16.11 -6.59
C TYR A 217 -4.79 16.98 -6.70
N ALA A 218 -5.94 16.36 -6.95
CA ALA A 218 -7.21 17.06 -7.12
C ALA A 218 -7.67 17.73 -5.83
N SER A 219 -7.65 17.03 -4.70
CA SER A 219 -8.06 17.57 -3.39
C SER A 219 -7.05 18.56 -2.80
N GLY A 220 -5.78 18.46 -3.20
CA GLY A 220 -4.72 19.38 -2.75
C GLY A 220 -4.63 20.69 -3.54
N HIS A 221 -5.42 20.86 -4.61
CA HIS A 221 -5.40 22.05 -5.45
C HIS A 221 -6.77 22.75 -5.43
N ALA A 222 -6.83 23.98 -4.91
CA ALA A 222 -8.10 24.70 -4.67
C ALA A 222 -9.00 24.79 -5.91
N ASN A 223 -8.42 25.13 -7.10
CA ASN A 223 -9.20 25.26 -8.32
C ASN A 223 -9.77 23.91 -8.80
N PHE A 224 -8.97 22.82 -8.71
CA PHE A 224 -9.45 21.48 -9.09
C PHE A 224 -10.49 20.98 -8.09
N ALA A 225 -10.28 21.19 -6.80
CA ALA A 225 -11.23 20.81 -5.78
C ALA A 225 -12.57 21.52 -6.01
N GLN A 226 -12.55 22.83 -6.29
CA GLN A 226 -13.75 23.60 -6.61
C GLN A 226 -14.43 23.14 -7.91
N TYR A 227 -13.66 22.92 -8.98
CA TYR A 227 -14.20 22.45 -10.26
C TYR A 227 -14.84 21.06 -10.17
N LEU A 228 -14.21 20.15 -9.42
CA LEU A 228 -14.69 18.78 -9.24
C LEU A 228 -15.74 18.67 -8.12
N LEU A 229 -15.97 19.76 -7.37
CA LEU A 229 -16.88 19.81 -6.20
C LEU A 229 -16.47 18.80 -5.11
N ILE A 230 -15.18 18.55 -4.98
CA ILE A 230 -14.61 17.75 -3.91
C ILE A 230 -14.05 18.66 -2.82
N PRO A 231 -13.97 18.20 -1.58
CA PRO A 231 -13.38 18.97 -0.50
C PRO A 231 -11.91 19.30 -0.75
N PHE A 232 -11.54 20.54 -0.49
CA PHE A 232 -10.14 20.97 -0.54
C PHE A 232 -9.44 20.58 0.76
N VAL A 233 -8.37 19.78 0.66
CA VAL A 233 -7.52 19.36 1.79
C VAL A 233 -6.13 19.99 1.61
N PRO A 234 -5.84 21.10 2.32
CA PRO A 234 -4.57 21.79 2.16
C PRO A 234 -3.37 20.90 2.44
N GLY A 235 -2.42 20.87 1.49
CA GLY A 235 -1.20 20.09 1.64
C GLY A 235 -1.30 18.62 1.20
N SER A 236 -2.48 18.08 0.92
CA SER A 236 -2.63 16.70 0.44
C SER A 236 -1.97 16.48 -0.93
N GLY A 237 -1.89 17.51 -1.77
CA GLY A 237 -1.24 17.43 -3.08
C GLY A 237 0.20 16.93 -3.04
N GLU A 238 0.94 17.19 -1.96
CA GLU A 238 2.31 16.73 -1.80
C GLU A 238 2.43 15.19 -1.73
N LEU A 239 1.37 14.50 -1.33
CA LEU A 239 1.31 13.03 -1.30
C LEU A 239 1.46 12.39 -2.67
N VAL A 240 1.27 13.14 -3.76
CA VAL A 240 1.53 12.67 -5.13
C VAL A 240 2.96 12.16 -5.27
N VAL A 241 3.94 12.81 -4.62
CA VAL A 241 5.35 12.38 -4.66
C VAL A 241 5.53 11.04 -3.95
N PHE A 242 4.86 10.84 -2.82
CA PHE A 242 4.90 9.56 -2.09
C PHE A 242 4.20 8.43 -2.87
N CYS A 243 3.03 8.70 -3.46
CA CYS A 243 2.35 7.74 -4.33
C CYS A 243 3.20 7.39 -5.56
N ALA A 244 3.89 8.38 -6.14
CA ALA A 244 4.83 8.19 -7.24
C ALA A 244 6.01 7.29 -6.84
N ALA A 245 6.54 7.48 -5.62
CA ALA A 245 7.58 6.61 -5.08
C ALA A 245 7.10 5.16 -4.89
N ILE A 246 5.84 4.95 -4.43
CA ILE A 246 5.22 3.62 -4.37
C ILE A 246 5.12 3.02 -5.77
N GLY A 247 4.68 3.79 -6.76
CA GLY A 247 4.58 3.35 -8.14
C GLY A 247 5.92 2.88 -8.70
N GLY A 248 6.97 3.70 -8.55
CA GLY A 248 8.32 3.38 -9.02
C GLY A 248 8.93 2.18 -8.31
N ALA A 249 8.87 2.14 -6.98
CA ALA A 249 9.39 1.03 -6.17
C ALA A 249 8.62 -0.27 -6.43
N GLY A 250 7.28 -0.19 -6.56
CA GLY A 250 6.43 -1.33 -6.84
C GLY A 250 6.70 -1.94 -8.21
N LEU A 251 6.87 -1.11 -9.26
CA LEU A 251 7.23 -1.58 -10.60
C LEU A 251 8.64 -2.19 -10.64
N ALA A 252 9.61 -1.58 -9.92
CA ALA A 252 10.95 -2.16 -9.80
C ALA A 252 10.91 -3.52 -9.10
N PHE A 253 10.12 -3.64 -8.04
CA PHE A 253 9.96 -4.91 -7.34
C PHE A 253 9.25 -5.96 -8.20
N LEU A 254 8.18 -5.58 -8.93
CA LEU A 254 7.46 -6.46 -9.85
C LEU A 254 8.38 -7.06 -10.92
N TRP A 255 9.41 -6.35 -11.37
CA TRP A 255 10.41 -6.87 -12.30
C TRP A 255 11.04 -8.17 -11.82
N PHE A 256 11.24 -8.32 -10.52
CA PHE A 256 11.81 -9.51 -9.89
C PHE A 256 10.78 -10.47 -9.30
N ASN A 257 9.57 -9.96 -9.01
CA ASN A 257 8.50 -10.73 -8.36
C ASN A 257 7.45 -11.27 -9.34
N THR A 258 7.56 -10.95 -10.66
CA THR A 258 6.68 -11.56 -11.69
C THR A 258 6.90 -13.06 -11.77
N TYR A 259 5.85 -13.81 -12.12
CA TYR A 259 5.90 -15.27 -12.22
C TYR A 259 6.89 -15.76 -13.31
N PRO A 260 7.80 -16.72 -13.02
CA PRO A 260 8.12 -17.24 -11.68
C PRO A 260 9.01 -16.28 -10.88
N ALA A 261 8.64 -15.99 -9.64
CA ALA A 261 9.28 -14.97 -8.84
C ALA A 261 10.72 -15.32 -8.43
N GLN A 262 11.62 -14.34 -8.53
CA GLN A 262 12.99 -14.42 -8.03
C GLN A 262 13.10 -14.02 -6.54
N VAL A 263 12.10 -13.32 -6.02
CA VAL A 263 12.03 -12.87 -4.62
C VAL A 263 10.58 -12.64 -4.22
N PHE A 264 10.22 -13.03 -3.00
CA PHE A 264 8.90 -12.73 -2.41
C PHE A 264 8.91 -11.44 -1.59
N MET A 265 7.78 -10.76 -1.57
CA MET A 265 7.62 -9.49 -0.85
C MET A 265 7.74 -9.68 0.66
N GLY A 266 7.07 -10.68 1.20
CA GLY A 266 6.99 -10.94 2.63
C GLY A 266 6.10 -9.96 3.39
N ASP A 267 5.93 -10.23 4.68
CA ASP A 267 5.12 -9.40 5.57
C ASP A 267 5.69 -7.97 5.71
N VAL A 268 7.02 -7.81 5.52
CA VAL A 268 7.70 -6.49 5.49
C VAL A 268 7.04 -5.56 4.48
N GLY A 269 6.89 -6.02 3.24
CA GLY A 269 6.33 -5.19 2.17
C GLY A 269 4.82 -5.12 2.22
N ALA A 270 4.16 -6.27 2.39
CA ALA A 270 2.72 -6.37 2.32
C ALA A 270 2.01 -5.53 3.39
N LEU A 271 2.44 -5.63 4.66
CA LEU A 271 1.87 -4.83 5.75
C LEU A 271 2.12 -3.34 5.57
N ALA A 272 3.35 -2.98 5.18
CA ALA A 272 3.72 -1.58 5.00
C ALA A 272 2.96 -0.91 3.85
N LEU A 273 2.88 -1.56 2.70
CA LEU A 273 2.17 -1.03 1.53
C LEU A 273 0.67 -0.92 1.79
N GLY A 274 0.06 -1.92 2.44
CA GLY A 274 -1.34 -1.84 2.80
C GLY A 274 -1.63 -0.69 3.78
N ALA A 275 -0.78 -0.50 4.81
CA ALA A 275 -0.90 0.63 5.73
C ALA A 275 -0.69 1.97 5.02
N ALA A 276 0.26 2.04 4.07
CA ALA A 276 0.48 3.22 3.24
C ALA A 276 -0.76 3.60 2.43
N LEU A 277 -1.40 2.64 1.76
CA LEU A 277 -2.66 2.89 1.04
C LEU A 277 -3.77 3.34 1.99
N GLY A 278 -3.89 2.70 3.16
CA GLY A 278 -4.89 3.06 4.17
C GLY A 278 -4.72 4.50 4.66
N VAL A 279 -3.51 4.90 5.06
CA VAL A 279 -3.25 6.25 5.56
C VAL A 279 -3.36 7.32 4.47
N LEU A 280 -2.96 6.99 3.23
CA LEU A 280 -3.20 7.87 2.07
C LEU A 280 -4.68 8.16 1.88
N ALA A 281 -5.53 7.13 1.85
CA ALA A 281 -6.97 7.29 1.69
C ALA A 281 -7.59 8.09 2.83
N VAL A 282 -7.15 7.88 4.07
CA VAL A 282 -7.56 8.67 5.24
C VAL A 282 -7.21 10.14 5.07
N ILE A 283 -6.01 10.50 4.61
CA ILE A 283 -5.61 11.91 4.45
C ILE A 283 -6.39 12.57 3.30
N VAL A 284 -6.59 11.87 2.17
CA VAL A 284 -7.31 12.43 1.02
C VAL A 284 -8.84 12.27 1.11
N ARG A 285 -9.37 11.78 2.23
CA ARG A 285 -10.82 11.56 2.49
C ARG A 285 -11.49 10.61 1.51
N GLN A 286 -10.81 9.56 1.13
CA GLN A 286 -11.28 8.57 0.14
C GLN A 286 -11.37 7.15 0.71
N GLU A 287 -11.78 7.02 1.97
CA GLU A 287 -11.85 5.74 2.69
C GLU A 287 -12.81 4.77 2.00
N ILE A 288 -14.01 5.24 1.62
CA ILE A 288 -15.00 4.41 0.91
C ILE A 288 -14.54 4.11 -0.51
N VAL A 289 -13.93 5.09 -1.20
CA VAL A 289 -13.38 4.88 -2.54
C VAL A 289 -12.24 3.88 -2.50
N LEU A 290 -11.42 3.86 -1.44
CA LEU A 290 -10.39 2.84 -1.26
C LEU A 290 -10.99 1.43 -1.18
N VAL A 291 -12.14 1.25 -0.53
CA VAL A 291 -12.85 -0.05 -0.50
C VAL A 291 -13.26 -0.49 -1.92
N ILE A 292 -13.64 0.45 -2.79
CA ILE A 292 -13.98 0.17 -4.19
C ILE A 292 -12.71 -0.14 -4.98
N MET A 293 -11.73 0.77 -4.99
CA MET A 293 -10.48 0.61 -5.77
C MET A 293 -9.66 -0.60 -5.31
N GLY A 294 -9.61 -0.83 -4.01
CA GLY A 294 -8.97 -1.97 -3.37
C GLY A 294 -9.87 -3.22 -3.28
N GLY A 295 -10.93 -3.31 -4.07
CA GLY A 295 -11.93 -4.38 -3.97
C GLY A 295 -11.37 -5.79 -4.09
N VAL A 296 -10.23 -5.98 -4.76
CA VAL A 296 -9.52 -7.27 -4.77
C VAL A 296 -9.01 -7.59 -3.36
N PHE A 297 -8.37 -6.66 -2.66
CA PHE A 297 -7.94 -6.85 -1.27
C PHE A 297 -9.11 -7.11 -0.33
N VAL A 298 -10.22 -6.39 -0.55
CA VAL A 298 -11.46 -6.57 0.21
C VAL A 298 -12.04 -7.97 -0.04
N MET A 299 -12.14 -8.39 -1.28
CA MET A 299 -12.66 -9.70 -1.68
C MET A 299 -11.85 -10.85 -1.07
N GLU A 300 -10.51 -10.76 -1.10
CA GLU A 300 -9.63 -11.74 -0.48
C GLU A 300 -9.86 -11.82 1.03
N THR A 301 -9.89 -10.67 1.70
CA THR A 301 -10.12 -10.58 3.15
C THR A 301 -11.50 -11.12 3.55
N VAL A 302 -12.56 -10.69 2.85
CA VAL A 302 -13.94 -11.15 3.10
C VAL A 302 -14.06 -12.66 2.90
N SER A 303 -13.37 -13.22 1.89
CA SER A 303 -13.35 -14.66 1.68
C SER A 303 -12.81 -15.46 2.86
N VAL A 304 -11.74 -14.93 3.49
CA VAL A 304 -11.16 -15.53 4.70
C VAL A 304 -12.11 -15.41 5.88
N ILE A 305 -12.71 -14.23 6.08
CA ILE A 305 -13.67 -14.01 7.17
C ILE A 305 -14.86 -14.97 7.05
N LEU A 306 -15.45 -15.06 5.85
CA LEU A 306 -16.59 -15.95 5.58
C LEU A 306 -16.22 -17.43 5.76
N GLN A 307 -15.06 -17.84 5.27
CA GLN A 307 -14.57 -19.21 5.42
C GLN A 307 -14.39 -19.60 6.89
N VAL A 308 -13.74 -18.74 7.68
CA VAL A 308 -13.49 -18.98 9.10
C VAL A 308 -14.81 -18.97 9.87
N ALA A 309 -15.71 -18.02 9.61
CA ALA A 309 -17.01 -17.93 10.27
C ALA A 309 -17.86 -19.18 9.96
N SER A 310 -17.98 -19.58 8.69
CA SER A 310 -18.71 -20.77 8.30
C SER A 310 -18.16 -22.04 8.96
N PHE A 311 -16.84 -22.21 8.91
CA PHE A 311 -16.20 -23.39 9.51
C PHE A 311 -16.41 -23.47 11.03
N LYS A 312 -16.31 -22.33 11.74
CA LYS A 312 -16.56 -22.29 13.19
C LYS A 312 -18.02 -22.53 13.57
N LEU A 313 -18.97 -22.02 12.74
CA LEU A 313 -20.41 -22.10 13.05
C LEU A 313 -21.04 -23.40 12.56
N THR A 314 -20.62 -23.93 11.40
CA THR A 314 -21.29 -25.04 10.75
C THR A 314 -20.41 -26.28 10.50
N GLY A 315 -19.09 -26.18 10.74
CA GLY A 315 -18.12 -27.23 10.40
C GLY A 315 -17.89 -27.39 8.88
N ARG A 316 -18.49 -26.53 8.03
CA ARG A 316 -18.40 -26.65 6.58
C ARG A 316 -17.60 -25.52 5.96
N ARG A 317 -16.83 -25.84 4.90
CA ARG A 317 -16.11 -24.87 4.10
C ARG A 317 -16.99 -24.33 3.00
N ILE A 318 -17.01 -22.99 2.78
CA ILE A 318 -17.68 -22.33 1.65
C ILE A 318 -16.81 -22.45 0.39
N PHE A 319 -15.52 -22.12 0.54
CA PHE A 319 -14.54 -22.18 -0.54
C PHE A 319 -13.67 -23.43 -0.40
N ARG A 320 -13.09 -23.92 -1.51
CA ARG A 320 -12.10 -25.01 -1.47
C ARG A 320 -10.93 -24.66 -0.55
N MET A 321 -10.47 -23.40 -0.65
CA MET A 321 -9.48 -22.78 0.21
C MET A 321 -9.72 -21.26 0.23
N ALA A 322 -9.36 -20.56 1.28
CA ALA A 322 -9.32 -19.11 1.38
C ALA A 322 -7.89 -18.70 1.72
N PRO A 323 -7.41 -17.56 1.20
CA PRO A 323 -8.09 -16.56 0.35
C PRO A 323 -8.51 -17.07 -1.05
N LEU A 324 -9.28 -16.25 -1.82
CA LEU A 324 -9.91 -16.68 -3.08
C LEU A 324 -8.94 -17.08 -4.18
N HIS A 325 -7.75 -16.49 -4.25
CA HIS A 325 -6.75 -16.89 -5.25
C HIS A 325 -6.44 -18.39 -5.16
N HIS A 326 -6.28 -18.95 -3.95
CA HIS A 326 -6.09 -20.40 -3.76
C HIS A 326 -7.30 -21.22 -4.16
N HIS A 327 -8.52 -20.69 -4.00
CA HIS A 327 -9.72 -21.36 -4.48
C HIS A 327 -9.70 -21.59 -6.00
N PHE A 328 -9.21 -20.58 -6.76
CA PHE A 328 -9.10 -20.68 -8.21
C PHE A 328 -7.96 -21.60 -8.65
N GLU A 329 -6.83 -21.60 -7.93
CA GLU A 329 -5.75 -22.59 -8.17
C GLU A 329 -6.27 -24.02 -7.98
N LEU A 330 -6.98 -24.30 -6.87
CA LEU A 330 -7.58 -25.62 -6.60
C LEU A 330 -8.74 -25.97 -7.56
N LYS A 331 -9.25 -25.01 -8.36
CA LYS A 331 -10.12 -25.27 -9.51
C LYS A 331 -9.36 -25.61 -10.78
N GLY A 332 -8.02 -25.61 -10.76
CA GLY A 332 -7.17 -25.92 -11.90
C GLY A 332 -6.82 -24.72 -12.79
N TRP A 333 -6.98 -23.48 -12.28
CA TRP A 333 -6.49 -22.32 -13.01
C TRP A 333 -4.98 -22.19 -12.80
N PRO A 334 -4.18 -22.02 -13.86
CA PRO A 334 -2.77 -21.74 -13.71
C PRO A 334 -2.55 -20.38 -13.05
N GLU A 335 -1.55 -20.30 -12.19
CA GLU A 335 -1.23 -19.11 -11.38
C GLU A 335 -1.19 -17.80 -12.20
N PRO A 336 -0.49 -17.70 -13.36
CA PRO A 336 -0.46 -16.46 -14.14
C PRO A 336 -1.84 -15.99 -14.61
N ARG A 337 -2.77 -16.92 -14.83
CA ARG A 337 -4.14 -16.59 -15.22
C ARG A 337 -4.90 -15.94 -14.07
N VAL A 338 -4.71 -16.42 -12.85
CA VAL A 338 -5.32 -15.82 -11.65
C VAL A 338 -4.76 -14.41 -11.48
N ILE A 339 -3.44 -14.25 -11.49
CA ILE A 339 -2.73 -12.99 -11.29
C ILE A 339 -3.22 -11.92 -12.27
N VAL A 340 -3.16 -12.20 -13.59
CA VAL A 340 -3.54 -11.21 -14.61
C VAL A 340 -5.02 -10.84 -14.52
N ARG A 341 -5.91 -11.77 -14.22
CA ARG A 341 -7.34 -11.48 -14.05
C ARG A 341 -7.59 -10.58 -12.86
N PHE A 342 -6.90 -10.79 -11.73
CA PHE A 342 -7.02 -9.92 -10.57
C PHE A 342 -6.46 -8.52 -10.83
N TRP A 343 -5.40 -8.38 -11.63
CA TRP A 343 -4.91 -7.07 -12.08
C TRP A 343 -5.96 -6.34 -12.93
N ILE A 344 -6.60 -7.05 -13.88
CA ILE A 344 -7.66 -6.48 -14.72
C ILE A 344 -8.85 -6.04 -13.86
N ILE A 345 -9.28 -6.88 -12.91
CA ILE A 345 -10.36 -6.53 -11.98
C ILE A 345 -9.97 -5.28 -11.18
N THR A 346 -8.75 -5.21 -10.65
CA THR A 346 -8.27 -4.02 -9.92
C THR A 346 -8.30 -2.79 -10.81
N LEU A 347 -7.85 -2.87 -12.06
CA LEU A 347 -7.90 -1.75 -13.00
C LEU A 347 -9.33 -1.25 -13.22
N ILE A 348 -10.28 -2.16 -13.43
CA ILE A 348 -11.71 -1.81 -13.57
C ILE A 348 -12.21 -1.09 -12.31
N LEU A 349 -11.92 -1.63 -11.12
CA LEU A 349 -12.35 -1.04 -9.86
C LEU A 349 -11.69 0.33 -9.59
N VAL A 350 -10.44 0.50 -9.98
CA VAL A 350 -9.73 1.78 -9.93
C VAL A 350 -10.40 2.80 -10.85
N LEU A 351 -10.77 2.43 -12.07
CA LEU A 351 -11.48 3.32 -12.98
C LEU A 351 -12.88 3.70 -12.45
N ILE A 352 -13.60 2.76 -11.83
CA ILE A 352 -14.88 3.05 -11.13
C ILE A 352 -14.66 4.04 -9.98
N GLY A 353 -13.62 3.82 -9.17
CA GLY A 353 -13.25 4.75 -8.09
C GLY A 353 -12.91 6.15 -8.61
N LEU A 354 -12.10 6.25 -9.67
CA LEU A 354 -11.76 7.54 -10.30
C LEU A 354 -12.98 8.23 -10.92
N ALA A 355 -13.97 7.48 -11.45
CA ALA A 355 -15.21 8.06 -11.96
C ALA A 355 -15.97 8.83 -10.88
N SER A 356 -15.84 8.47 -9.61
CA SER A 356 -16.45 9.21 -8.48
C SER A 356 -15.95 10.65 -8.33
N LEU A 357 -14.81 11.03 -8.94
CA LEU A 357 -14.32 12.41 -8.96
C LEU A 357 -15.28 13.37 -9.69
N LYS A 358 -16.03 12.88 -10.66
CA LYS A 358 -16.91 13.74 -11.49
C LYS A 358 -18.38 13.32 -11.44
N ILE A 359 -18.66 12.04 -11.20
CA ILE A 359 -20.05 11.56 -11.07
C ILE A 359 -20.49 11.84 -9.62
N ARG A 360 -21.05 13.02 -9.42
CA ARG A 360 -21.59 13.48 -8.13
C ARG A 360 -22.86 14.29 -8.34
#